data_e3533883f816fb48e6a15370b231b65d
#
_entry.id   e3533883f816fb48e6a15370b231b65d
#
_cell.length_a   1.000
_cell.length_b   1.000
_cell.length_c   1.000
_cell.angle_alpha   90.00
_cell.angle_beta   90.00
_cell.angle_gamma   90.00
#
_symmetry.space_group_name_H-M   'P 1'
#
loop_
_entity.id
_entity.type
_entity.pdbx_description
1 polymer ?
#
loop_
_entity_poly.entity_id
_entity_poly.type
_entity_poly.pdbx_seq_one_letter_code
_entity_poly.pdbx_strand_id
1 'polypeptide(L)'
;LYPINTNKMKRIYAIIIAASFMLLTVRAQNESDAVRYSQNFYGGTARSMAMGGAFGALGGDFTSASLNPAGIGVYRSSEITFTPTLLSDNTSSLYLGKTTRDNRYQFILNNLGLVHSKLTGKDQGWAGITFGVGYNQLNSFNRNTMMKGIQISGSGESSSYLDNFTNNANANPQVWSDYYEELARAANLMPYDSIAGEYWNDIREAGYGQSQRRRIQESGGIGEFAFTLGANYSNKLYFGATFGIHRLNYSNYTDHTEIDDAGIIPYFNSFTFRETLETKGTGYTFKAGIIYRPISLIRIGAAFHLPTFYKIREDFYTDMSSTFDDNTGEPEYFEPSPINHFEYWLRTPYKAIGSVAVQLGKLAIISADYEYMDYRLANFDSRATDYGLLDQNDRIHNVLKSASNIRAGAEVHLGPMYLRTGASFYGSPYRSIIENGKNSDAWNIIMSGGLGFRSNKVFFDLSYARRVSDYQYWLYIPEDSKGASISGHNQQMAATLGFRF
;
A
#
# COMPACT_ATOMS: atom_id res chain seq x y z
N LEU A 1 -53.13 -31.57 -4.90
CA LEU A 1 -52.42 -30.35 -4.50
C LEU A 1 -52.42 -30.30 -2.97
N TYR A 2 -51.28 -30.68 -2.35
CA TYR A 2 -51.09 -30.55 -0.92
C TYR A 2 -50.82 -29.09 -0.55
N PRO A 3 -51.42 -28.52 0.49
CA PRO A 3 -51.16 -27.15 0.91
C PRO A 3 -49.74 -27.08 1.49
N ILE A 4 -48.90 -26.25 0.90
CA ILE A 4 -47.55 -25.92 1.39
C ILE A 4 -47.68 -25.22 2.74
N ASN A 5 -47.14 -25.84 3.77
CA ASN A 5 -47.21 -25.37 5.16
C ASN A 5 -46.39 -24.04 5.31
N THR A 6 -47.08 -22.92 5.21
CA THR A 6 -46.51 -21.55 5.28
C THR A 6 -45.72 -21.30 6.57
N ASN A 7 -45.99 -22.02 7.66
CA ASN A 7 -45.23 -21.93 8.92
C ASN A 7 -43.83 -22.58 8.82
N LYS A 8 -43.66 -23.61 7.97
CA LYS A 8 -42.35 -24.20 7.71
C LYS A 8 -41.48 -23.26 6.88
N MET A 9 -42.07 -22.60 5.89
CA MET A 9 -41.32 -21.59 5.10
C MET A 9 -40.91 -20.39 5.94
N LYS A 10 -41.78 -19.86 6.79
CA LYS A 10 -41.44 -18.76 7.72
C LYS A 10 -40.31 -19.13 8.68
N ARG A 11 -40.25 -20.38 9.17
CA ARG A 11 -39.15 -20.87 10.01
C ARG A 11 -37.86 -21.03 9.22
N ILE A 12 -37.91 -21.45 7.95
CA ILE A 12 -36.74 -21.58 7.08
C ILE A 12 -36.22 -20.17 6.70
N TYR A 13 -37.07 -19.21 6.39
CA TYR A 13 -36.66 -17.81 6.17
C TYR A 13 -36.09 -17.16 7.44
N ALA A 14 -36.68 -17.42 8.62
CA ALA A 14 -36.13 -16.95 9.90
C ALA A 14 -34.76 -17.55 10.22
N ILE A 15 -34.53 -18.85 9.89
CA ILE A 15 -33.22 -19.51 10.07
C ILE A 15 -32.21 -19.01 9.05
N ILE A 16 -32.61 -18.76 7.80
CA ILE A 16 -31.72 -18.17 6.75
C ILE A 16 -31.36 -16.71 7.11
N ILE A 17 -32.32 -15.92 7.59
CA ILE A 17 -32.09 -14.57 8.07
C ILE A 17 -31.20 -14.58 9.33
N ALA A 18 -31.45 -15.48 10.31
CA ALA A 18 -30.60 -15.62 11.50
C ALA A 18 -29.18 -16.12 11.15
N ALA A 19 -29.01 -16.97 10.14
CA ALA A 19 -27.70 -17.42 9.65
C ALA A 19 -26.96 -16.32 8.88
N SER A 20 -27.67 -15.39 8.24
CA SER A 20 -27.07 -14.22 7.57
C SER A 20 -26.60 -13.15 8.57
N PHE A 21 -27.14 -13.12 9.79
CA PHE A 21 -26.80 -12.15 10.84
C PHE A 21 -25.62 -12.57 11.74
N MET A 22 -25.06 -13.79 11.58
CA MET A 22 -23.98 -14.26 12.47
C MET A 22 -22.57 -13.82 12.08
N LEU A 23 -22.37 -12.85 11.17
CA LEU A 23 -21.05 -12.51 10.64
C LEU A 23 -20.71 -11.01 10.66
N LEU A 24 -21.05 -10.30 11.72
CA LEU A 24 -20.43 -9.01 12.01
C LEU A 24 -19.16 -9.20 12.87
N THR A 25 -18.22 -9.98 12.37
CA THR A 25 -16.86 -9.96 12.90
C THR A 25 -16.16 -8.71 12.38
N VAL A 26 -15.58 -7.91 13.26
CA VAL A 26 -14.63 -6.86 12.90
C VAL A 26 -13.56 -7.47 12.01
N ARG A 27 -13.58 -7.11 10.72
CA ARG A 27 -12.69 -7.68 9.70
C ARG A 27 -11.64 -6.65 9.34
N ALA A 28 -10.45 -6.77 9.95
CA ALA A 28 -9.32 -5.91 9.66
C ALA A 28 -8.81 -6.10 8.20
N GLN A 29 -8.95 -7.31 7.63
CA GLN A 29 -8.43 -7.64 6.31
C GLN A 29 -9.42 -7.29 5.21
N ASN A 30 -8.94 -6.56 4.21
CA ASN A 30 -9.74 -6.20 3.04
C ASN A 30 -8.93 -6.26 1.74
N GLU A 31 -9.60 -6.08 0.60
CA GLU A 31 -8.97 -6.09 -0.72
C GLU A 31 -7.89 -4.99 -0.88
N SER A 32 -7.96 -3.90 -0.09
CA SER A 32 -6.92 -2.86 -0.09
C SER A 32 -5.61 -3.34 0.51
N ASP A 33 -5.66 -4.23 1.51
CA ASP A 33 -4.46 -4.86 2.11
C ASP A 33 -3.82 -5.84 1.14
N ALA A 34 -4.64 -6.62 0.41
CA ALA A 34 -4.13 -7.47 -0.65
C ALA A 34 -3.38 -6.67 -1.73
N VAL A 35 -3.89 -5.51 -2.12
CA VAL A 35 -3.21 -4.59 -3.06
C VAL A 35 -1.97 -3.98 -2.42
N ARG A 36 -2.08 -3.42 -1.20
CA ARG A 36 -0.99 -2.74 -0.48
C ARG A 36 0.24 -3.63 -0.34
N TYR A 37 0.05 -4.91 0.00
CA TYR A 37 1.14 -5.85 0.23
C TYR A 37 1.63 -6.55 -1.05
N SER A 38 0.90 -6.43 -2.16
CA SER A 38 1.29 -6.98 -3.48
C SER A 38 1.95 -5.95 -4.39
N GLN A 39 1.63 -4.66 -4.23
CA GLN A 39 2.11 -3.60 -5.10
C GLN A 39 3.52 -3.16 -4.72
N ASN A 40 4.42 -3.10 -5.70
CA ASN A 40 5.79 -2.66 -5.50
C ASN A 40 6.08 -1.40 -6.32
N PHE A 41 6.69 -0.41 -5.66
CA PHE A 41 7.28 0.78 -6.29
C PHE A 41 8.79 0.67 -6.07
N TYR A 42 9.49 -0.02 -6.95
CA TYR A 42 10.87 -0.41 -6.76
C TYR A 42 11.78 0.78 -6.41
N GLY A 43 12.36 0.73 -5.21
CA GLY A 43 13.45 1.59 -4.80
C GLY A 43 14.77 1.14 -5.46
N GLY A 44 15.71 0.61 -4.66
CA GLY A 44 16.98 0.14 -5.15
C GLY A 44 18.03 1.24 -5.23
N THR A 45 18.89 1.21 -6.25
CA THR A 45 19.96 2.21 -6.42
C THR A 45 19.45 3.52 -7.02
N ALA A 46 20.13 4.62 -6.75
CA ALA A 46 19.82 5.93 -7.36
C ALA A 46 19.85 5.88 -8.89
N ARG A 47 20.72 5.03 -9.47
CA ARG A 47 20.77 4.83 -10.93
C ARG A 47 19.46 4.24 -11.45
N SER A 48 18.96 3.20 -10.84
CA SER A 48 17.70 2.56 -11.23
C SER A 48 16.52 3.49 -11.04
N MET A 49 16.46 4.20 -9.90
CA MET A 49 15.41 5.16 -9.61
C MET A 49 15.39 6.32 -10.61
N ALA A 50 16.56 6.87 -10.99
CA ALA A 50 16.67 7.94 -11.95
C ALA A 50 16.16 7.55 -13.36
N MET A 51 16.21 6.26 -13.69
CA MET A 51 15.71 5.71 -14.95
C MET A 51 14.27 5.18 -14.85
N GLY A 52 13.48 5.61 -13.82
CA GLY A 52 12.11 5.18 -13.63
C GLY A 52 11.97 3.68 -13.33
N GLY A 53 13.03 2.98 -12.90
CA GLY A 53 13.03 1.54 -12.69
C GLY A 53 12.98 0.70 -13.98
N ALA A 54 13.23 1.26 -15.17
CA ALA A 54 13.27 0.56 -16.45
C ALA A 54 14.59 -0.21 -16.61
N PHE A 55 14.76 -1.28 -15.85
CA PHE A 55 16.02 -2.00 -15.69
C PHE A 55 15.97 -3.48 -16.10
N GLY A 56 14.83 -3.96 -16.58
CA GLY A 56 14.62 -5.38 -16.86
C GLY A 56 15.50 -5.97 -17.95
N ALA A 57 16.02 -5.16 -18.89
CA ALA A 57 16.96 -5.59 -19.95
C ALA A 57 18.38 -5.05 -19.75
N LEU A 58 18.65 -4.18 -18.76
CA LEU A 58 19.94 -3.51 -18.61
C LEU A 58 20.95 -4.32 -17.78
N GLY A 59 20.62 -4.61 -16.55
CA GLY A 59 21.51 -5.27 -15.60
C GLY A 59 22.72 -4.44 -15.17
N GLY A 60 23.65 -5.09 -14.44
CA GLY A 60 24.84 -4.44 -13.88
C GLY A 60 24.49 -3.40 -12.83
N ASP A 61 23.47 -3.68 -12.02
CA ASP A 61 22.97 -2.92 -10.90
C ASP A 61 22.25 -3.85 -9.94
N PHE A 62 22.44 -3.71 -8.62
CA PHE A 62 21.88 -4.64 -7.64
C PHE A 62 20.34 -4.63 -7.60
N THR A 63 19.69 -3.55 -8.05
CA THR A 63 18.22 -3.51 -8.19
C THR A 63 17.70 -4.64 -9.09
N SER A 64 18.52 -5.13 -10.02
CA SER A 64 18.20 -6.28 -10.89
C SER A 64 17.84 -7.55 -10.12
N ALA A 65 18.38 -7.77 -8.92
CA ALA A 65 18.00 -8.90 -8.07
C ALA A 65 16.49 -8.91 -7.78
N SER A 66 15.87 -7.74 -7.70
CA SER A 66 14.43 -7.60 -7.43
C SER A 66 13.57 -7.44 -8.68
N LEU A 67 14.14 -7.03 -9.83
CA LEU A 67 13.42 -6.79 -11.08
C LEU A 67 13.59 -7.94 -12.09
N ASN A 68 14.81 -8.12 -12.59
CA ASN A 68 15.18 -9.21 -13.50
C ASN A 68 16.53 -9.80 -13.05
N PRO A 69 16.54 -10.95 -12.35
CA PRO A 69 17.77 -11.54 -11.81
C PRO A 69 18.86 -11.79 -12.83
N ALA A 70 18.53 -11.96 -14.13
CA ALA A 70 19.52 -12.11 -15.19
C ALA A 70 20.45 -10.91 -15.30
N GLY A 71 20.03 -9.73 -14.84
CA GLY A 71 20.86 -8.52 -14.78
C GLY A 71 22.05 -8.64 -13.84
N ILE A 72 22.05 -9.58 -12.90
CA ILE A 72 23.20 -9.90 -12.03
C ILE A 72 24.31 -10.57 -12.84
N GLY A 73 23.97 -11.38 -13.84
CA GLY A 73 24.91 -12.00 -14.78
C GLY A 73 25.66 -11.01 -15.70
N VAL A 74 25.22 -9.76 -15.75
CA VAL A 74 25.86 -8.69 -16.54
C VAL A 74 27.10 -8.10 -15.85
N TYR A 75 27.25 -8.27 -14.55
CA TYR A 75 28.40 -7.79 -13.77
C TYR A 75 29.73 -8.34 -14.29
N ARG A 76 30.75 -7.49 -14.34
CA ARG A 76 32.11 -7.82 -14.77
C ARG A 76 33.15 -7.61 -13.69
N SER A 77 32.77 -7.08 -12.54
CA SER A 77 33.58 -6.88 -11.34
C SER A 77 32.72 -7.07 -10.12
N SER A 78 33.32 -7.42 -9.01
CA SER A 78 32.66 -7.40 -7.72
C SER A 78 32.34 -5.97 -7.31
N GLU A 79 31.25 -5.77 -6.58
CA GLU A 79 30.73 -4.42 -6.25
C GLU A 79 30.00 -4.43 -4.90
N ILE A 80 30.18 -3.35 -4.14
CA ILE A 80 29.35 -3.04 -2.97
C ILE A 80 28.61 -1.75 -3.26
N THR A 81 27.31 -1.70 -2.93
CA THR A 81 26.46 -0.51 -3.07
C THR A 81 25.75 -0.19 -1.77
N PHE A 82 25.60 1.12 -1.49
CA PHE A 82 24.82 1.64 -0.37
C PHE A 82 24.02 2.85 -0.83
N THR A 83 22.69 2.84 -0.58
CA THR A 83 21.76 3.88 -1.07
C THR A 83 20.84 4.36 0.04
N PRO A 84 21.28 5.35 0.86
CA PRO A 84 20.37 6.12 1.70
C PRO A 84 19.44 6.99 0.87
N THR A 85 18.22 7.20 1.36
CA THR A 85 17.18 7.97 0.67
C THR A 85 16.41 8.83 1.65
N LEU A 86 16.24 10.11 1.32
CA LEU A 86 15.31 11.01 1.97
C LEU A 86 13.95 10.93 1.24
N LEU A 87 12.91 10.57 1.98
CA LEU A 87 11.54 10.51 1.51
C LEU A 87 10.77 11.69 2.09
N SER A 88 10.00 12.39 1.24
CA SER A 88 9.03 13.41 1.61
C SER A 88 7.68 13.07 0.99
N ASP A 89 6.67 12.83 1.81
CA ASP A 89 5.30 12.63 1.36
C ASP A 89 4.45 13.84 1.74
N ASN A 90 3.81 14.48 0.75
CA ASN A 90 2.97 15.65 0.93
C ASN A 90 1.57 15.30 0.44
N THR A 91 0.57 15.51 1.29
CA THR A 91 -0.83 15.28 0.97
C THR A 91 -1.62 16.58 0.98
N SER A 92 -2.60 16.68 0.11
CA SER A 92 -3.59 17.76 0.08
C SER A 92 -4.97 17.11 -0.01
N SER A 93 -5.83 17.38 0.93
CA SER A 93 -7.20 16.86 0.97
C SER A 93 -8.21 17.98 0.82
N LEU A 94 -9.23 17.78 -0.01
CA LEU A 94 -10.41 18.63 -0.12
C LEU A 94 -11.60 17.90 0.51
N TYR A 95 -12.10 18.40 1.64
CA TYR A 95 -13.24 17.85 2.37
C TYR A 95 -14.19 18.95 2.79
N LEU A 96 -15.49 18.82 2.51
CA LEU A 96 -16.55 19.82 2.79
C LEU A 96 -16.14 21.25 2.38
N GLY A 97 -15.55 21.39 1.18
CA GLY A 97 -15.08 22.66 0.64
C GLY A 97 -13.79 23.22 1.24
N LYS A 98 -13.20 22.55 2.24
CA LYS A 98 -11.96 22.99 2.89
C LYS A 98 -10.76 22.17 2.43
N THR A 99 -9.70 22.85 1.99
CA THR A 99 -8.43 22.21 1.64
C THR A 99 -7.51 22.18 2.85
N THR A 100 -7.01 21.00 3.18
CA THR A 100 -6.04 20.78 4.27
C THR A 100 -4.78 20.11 3.71
N ARG A 101 -3.62 20.45 4.22
CA ARG A 101 -2.33 19.87 3.81
C ARG A 101 -1.62 19.25 4.99
N ASP A 102 -0.92 18.15 4.73
CA ASP A 102 -0.05 17.48 5.71
C ASP A 102 1.23 17.00 5.00
N ASN A 103 2.28 16.75 5.77
CA ASN A 103 3.54 16.27 5.22
C ASN A 103 4.23 15.30 6.18
N ARG A 104 5.08 14.44 5.62
CA ARG A 104 5.92 13.51 6.38
C ARG A 104 7.30 13.42 5.74
N TYR A 105 8.34 13.55 6.54
CA TYR A 105 9.73 13.33 6.13
C TYR A 105 10.27 12.08 6.81
N GLN A 106 11.04 11.29 6.06
CA GLN A 106 11.68 10.11 6.60
C GLN A 106 12.97 9.77 5.86
N PHE A 107 13.94 9.30 6.62
CA PHE A 107 15.17 8.74 6.09
C PHE A 107 15.05 7.21 6.05
N ILE A 108 15.27 6.61 4.87
CA ILE A 108 15.15 5.17 4.65
C ILE A 108 16.39 4.62 3.94
N LEU A 109 16.64 3.33 4.08
CA LEU A 109 17.62 2.60 3.30
C LEU A 109 16.93 1.98 2.09
N ASN A 110 17.23 2.44 0.87
CA ASN A 110 16.68 1.86 -0.35
C ASN A 110 17.45 0.64 -0.86
N ASN A 111 18.79 0.65 -0.70
CA ASN A 111 19.61 -0.46 -1.16
C ASN A 111 20.88 -0.62 -0.30
N LEU A 112 21.23 -1.87 -0.07
CA LEU A 112 22.55 -2.31 0.38
C LEU A 112 22.86 -3.61 -0.37
N GLY A 113 23.85 -3.61 -1.27
CA GLY A 113 24.15 -4.74 -2.13
C GLY A 113 25.63 -5.13 -2.08
N LEU A 114 25.88 -6.43 -2.07
CA LEU A 114 27.19 -7.04 -2.29
C LEU A 114 27.08 -7.99 -3.47
N VAL A 115 27.91 -7.79 -4.47
CA VAL A 115 28.01 -8.64 -5.65
C VAL A 115 29.42 -9.16 -5.79
N HIS A 116 29.56 -10.47 -5.95
CA HIS A 116 30.82 -11.13 -6.26
C HIS A 116 30.75 -11.76 -7.65
N SER A 117 31.58 -11.31 -8.59
CA SER A 117 31.60 -11.77 -9.98
C SER A 117 32.88 -12.49 -10.28
N LYS A 118 32.75 -13.77 -10.72
CA LYS A 118 33.86 -14.61 -11.19
C LYS A 118 33.79 -14.77 -12.68
N LEU A 119 34.68 -14.10 -13.42
CA LEU A 119 34.85 -14.26 -14.86
C LEU A 119 35.73 -15.43 -15.19
N THR A 120 35.42 -16.16 -16.24
CA THR A 120 36.22 -17.33 -16.70
C THR A 120 37.33 -16.93 -17.67
N GLY A 121 37.36 -15.67 -18.14
CA GLY A 121 38.28 -15.19 -19.18
C GLY A 121 37.94 -15.67 -20.59
N LYS A 122 36.81 -16.38 -20.78
CA LYS A 122 36.36 -16.90 -22.06
C LYS A 122 35.35 -15.97 -22.71
N ASP A 123 35.47 -15.73 -24.01
CA ASP A 123 34.47 -14.96 -24.77
C ASP A 123 33.33 -15.85 -25.30
N GLN A 124 33.54 -17.16 -25.38
CA GLN A 124 32.56 -18.14 -25.80
C GLN A 124 32.27 -19.17 -24.73
N GLY A 125 31.03 -19.65 -24.68
CA GLY A 125 30.54 -20.52 -23.62
C GLY A 125 30.26 -19.76 -22.34
N TRP A 126 30.45 -20.38 -21.18
CA TRP A 126 30.24 -19.75 -19.87
C TRP A 126 31.33 -18.71 -19.60
N ALA A 127 31.00 -17.45 -19.76
CA ALA A 127 31.92 -16.31 -19.59
C ALA A 127 32.04 -15.82 -18.13
N GLY A 128 31.04 -16.09 -17.30
CA GLY A 128 31.10 -15.73 -15.87
C GLY A 128 29.89 -16.21 -15.08
N ILE A 129 30.08 -16.29 -13.77
CA ILE A 129 29.04 -16.54 -12.78
C ILE A 129 29.15 -15.45 -11.71
N THR A 130 28.04 -14.93 -11.29
CA THR A 130 27.95 -13.81 -10.33
C THR A 130 26.96 -14.19 -9.23
N PHE A 131 27.38 -14.05 -7.98
CA PHE A 131 26.55 -14.18 -6.81
C PHE A 131 26.30 -12.79 -6.19
N GLY A 132 25.09 -12.54 -5.69
CA GLY A 132 24.76 -11.32 -5.00
C GLY A 132 23.91 -11.57 -3.77
N VAL A 133 24.13 -10.77 -2.73
CA VAL A 133 23.31 -10.72 -1.53
C VAL A 133 23.12 -9.28 -1.11
N GLY A 134 21.92 -8.93 -0.65
CA GLY A 134 21.66 -7.57 -0.19
C GLY A 134 20.20 -7.30 0.10
N TYR A 135 19.92 -6.04 0.29
CA TYR A 135 18.62 -5.51 0.63
C TYR A 135 18.15 -4.50 -0.42
N ASN A 136 16.90 -4.60 -0.84
CA ASN A 136 16.20 -3.60 -1.65
C ASN A 136 14.86 -3.24 -1.00
N GLN A 137 14.58 -1.94 -0.88
CA GLN A 137 13.24 -1.45 -0.53
C GLN A 137 12.29 -1.65 -1.71
N LEU A 138 11.16 -2.32 -1.50
CA LEU A 138 10.16 -2.59 -2.53
C LEU A 138 8.98 -1.61 -2.48
N ASN A 139 8.59 -1.17 -1.28
CA ASN A 139 7.53 -0.18 -1.08
C ASN A 139 7.72 0.55 0.25
N SER A 140 7.24 1.81 0.32
CA SER A 140 7.18 2.60 1.54
C SER A 140 5.75 3.07 1.76
N PHE A 141 5.24 2.89 2.98
CA PHE A 141 3.88 3.26 3.38
C PHE A 141 3.83 4.59 4.13
N ASN A 142 4.96 5.29 4.29
CA ASN A 142 5.07 6.49 5.09
C ASN A 142 4.29 7.65 4.49
N ARG A 143 3.15 8.00 5.12
CA ARG A 143 2.23 9.05 4.70
C ARG A 143 1.48 9.61 5.91
N ASN A 144 1.25 10.92 5.90
CA ASN A 144 0.27 11.57 6.76
C ASN A 144 -0.82 12.18 5.89
N THR A 145 -2.07 12.06 6.35
CA THR A 145 -3.22 12.69 5.68
C THR A 145 -4.10 13.35 6.73
N MET A 146 -4.44 14.61 6.50
CA MET A 146 -5.31 15.42 7.36
C MET A 146 -6.51 15.90 6.56
N MET A 147 -7.72 15.62 7.05
CA MET A 147 -8.98 16.13 6.51
C MET A 147 -9.68 16.96 7.58
N LYS A 148 -10.21 18.11 7.20
CA LYS A 148 -11.00 18.99 8.09
C LYS A 148 -12.16 19.59 7.33
N GLY A 149 -13.31 19.66 7.97
CA GLY A 149 -14.50 20.31 7.44
C GLY A 149 -15.49 20.67 8.53
N ILE A 150 -16.52 21.41 8.19
CA ILE A 150 -17.62 21.77 9.12
C ILE A 150 -18.91 21.27 8.47
N GLN A 151 -19.71 20.54 9.22
CA GLN A 151 -21.04 20.12 8.81
C GLN A 151 -21.99 21.33 8.89
N ILE A 152 -22.88 21.45 7.92
CA ILE A 152 -23.79 22.58 7.84
C ILE A 152 -25.08 22.22 8.59
N SER A 153 -25.40 22.94 9.66
CA SER A 153 -26.62 22.72 10.42
C SER A 153 -27.87 22.85 9.55
N GLY A 154 -28.81 21.90 9.69
CA GLY A 154 -30.05 21.86 8.92
C GLY A 154 -29.90 21.46 7.45
N SER A 155 -28.70 21.08 6.99
CA SER A 155 -28.48 20.50 5.68
C SER A 155 -28.89 19.03 5.67
N GLY A 156 -29.74 18.61 4.74
CA GLY A 156 -30.11 17.19 4.58
C GLY A 156 -28.94 16.28 4.12
N GLU A 157 -27.73 16.84 3.94
CA GLU A 157 -26.52 16.15 3.52
C GLU A 157 -25.46 16.09 4.64
N SER A 158 -25.78 16.60 5.84
CA SER A 158 -24.87 16.58 7.00
C SER A 158 -24.91 15.22 7.70
N SER A 159 -23.79 14.85 8.33
CA SER A 159 -23.63 13.55 8.96
C SER A 159 -22.58 13.60 10.08
N SER A 160 -22.64 12.61 10.96
CA SER A 160 -21.65 12.35 12.02
C SER A 160 -21.18 10.90 11.97
N TYR A 161 -19.99 10.62 12.45
CA TYR A 161 -19.55 9.23 12.62
C TYR A 161 -20.40 8.51 13.68
N LEU A 162 -20.97 9.27 14.65
CA LEU A 162 -21.91 8.70 15.63
C LEU A 162 -23.19 8.16 14.98
N ASP A 163 -23.59 8.66 13.81
CA ASP A 163 -24.75 8.13 13.08
C ASP A 163 -24.53 6.67 12.69
N ASN A 164 -23.30 6.30 12.31
CA ASN A 164 -22.98 4.91 11.98
C ASN A 164 -23.11 4.00 13.21
N PHE A 165 -22.61 4.46 14.37
CA PHE A 165 -22.70 3.68 15.62
C PHE A 165 -24.16 3.54 16.06
N THR A 166 -24.94 4.63 16.07
CA THR A 166 -26.37 4.56 16.45
C THR A 166 -27.20 3.73 15.47
N ASN A 167 -26.96 3.90 14.16
CA ASN A 167 -27.68 3.12 13.13
C ASN A 167 -27.37 1.61 13.26
N ASN A 168 -26.09 1.24 13.46
CA ASN A 168 -25.70 -0.15 13.65
C ASN A 168 -26.26 -0.74 14.95
N ALA A 169 -26.23 0.03 16.07
CA ALA A 169 -26.78 -0.40 17.35
C ALA A 169 -28.28 -0.65 17.26
N ASN A 170 -29.03 0.20 16.57
CA ASN A 170 -30.47 0.05 16.38
C ASN A 170 -30.81 -1.07 15.39
N ALA A 171 -30.01 -1.27 14.34
CA ALA A 171 -30.22 -2.37 13.40
C ALA A 171 -29.95 -3.76 14.04
N ASN A 172 -29.00 -3.83 14.99
CA ASN A 172 -28.55 -5.08 15.62
C ASN A 172 -28.43 -4.96 17.14
N PRO A 173 -29.52 -4.78 17.89
CA PRO A 173 -29.47 -4.44 19.32
C PRO A 173 -28.90 -5.54 20.24
N GLN A 174 -28.69 -6.75 19.71
CA GLN A 174 -28.14 -7.89 20.47
C GLN A 174 -26.68 -8.24 20.12
N VAL A 175 -26.09 -7.60 19.11
CA VAL A 175 -24.75 -7.95 18.64
C VAL A 175 -23.99 -6.67 18.34
N TRP A 176 -23.28 -6.16 19.34
CA TRP A 176 -22.43 -4.98 19.21
C TRP A 176 -20.96 -5.37 19.13
N SER A 177 -20.21 -4.50 18.48
CA SER A 177 -18.77 -4.63 18.42
C SER A 177 -18.12 -3.96 19.63
N ASP A 178 -17.25 -4.70 20.32
CA ASP A 178 -16.41 -4.16 21.41
C ASP A 178 -15.45 -3.05 20.91
N TYR A 179 -15.32 -2.88 19.59
CA TYR A 179 -14.41 -1.93 18.96
C TYR A 179 -15.10 -0.66 18.46
N TYR A 180 -16.44 -0.61 18.43
CA TYR A 180 -17.22 0.49 17.84
C TYR A 180 -18.41 0.88 18.74
N GLU A 181 -19.54 0.19 18.63
CA GLU A 181 -20.78 0.57 19.27
C GLU A 181 -20.69 0.55 20.81
N GLU A 182 -20.01 -0.48 21.37
CA GLU A 182 -19.84 -0.58 22.83
C GLU A 182 -19.00 0.57 23.39
N LEU A 183 -17.96 1.00 22.68
CA LEU A 183 -17.16 2.16 23.07
C LEU A 183 -17.97 3.48 23.04
N ALA A 184 -18.79 3.67 21.99
CA ALA A 184 -19.63 4.86 21.89
C ALA A 184 -20.69 4.91 22.99
N ARG A 185 -21.27 3.76 23.37
CA ARG A 185 -22.18 3.65 24.51
C ARG A 185 -21.46 3.95 25.83
N ALA A 186 -20.33 3.32 26.07
CA ALA A 186 -19.55 3.48 27.30
C ALA A 186 -18.98 4.91 27.46
N ALA A 187 -18.65 5.57 26.35
CA ALA A 187 -18.27 6.98 26.30
C ALA A 187 -19.47 7.93 26.36
N ASN A 188 -20.67 7.45 26.70
CA ASN A 188 -21.91 8.22 26.84
C ASN A 188 -22.36 9.00 25.59
N LEU A 189 -21.95 8.55 24.39
CA LEU A 189 -22.25 9.19 23.11
C LEU A 189 -23.51 8.66 22.43
N MET A 190 -24.07 7.53 22.94
CA MET A 190 -25.27 6.86 22.44
C MET A 190 -26.23 6.55 23.59
N PRO A 191 -26.96 7.54 24.13
CA PRO A 191 -28.01 7.29 25.10
C PRO A 191 -29.17 6.50 24.51
N TYR A 192 -29.85 5.70 25.36
CA TYR A 192 -30.99 4.88 24.96
C TYR A 192 -32.30 5.54 25.38
N ASP A 193 -33.20 5.78 24.43
CA ASP A 193 -34.58 6.19 24.71
C ASP A 193 -35.44 4.96 24.99
N SER A 194 -35.82 4.79 26.24
CA SER A 194 -36.67 3.66 26.69
C SER A 194 -38.11 3.74 26.19
N ILE A 195 -38.57 4.91 25.73
CA ILE A 195 -39.93 5.13 25.20
C ILE A 195 -39.94 4.81 23.70
N ALA A 196 -38.97 5.34 22.95
CA ALA A 196 -38.82 5.06 21.54
C ALA A 196 -38.23 3.63 21.29
N GLY A 197 -37.49 3.11 22.25
CA GLY A 197 -36.84 1.78 22.13
C GLY A 197 -35.61 1.77 21.25
N GLU A 198 -34.92 2.93 21.11
CA GLU A 198 -33.78 3.10 20.21
C GLU A 198 -32.67 3.96 20.81
N TYR A 199 -31.46 3.83 20.27
CA TYR A 199 -30.30 4.67 20.56
C TYR A 199 -30.30 5.91 19.70
N TRP A 200 -29.87 7.03 20.26
CA TRP A 200 -29.78 8.31 19.57
C TRP A 200 -28.43 9.00 19.85
N ASN A 201 -28.13 10.13 19.22
CA ASN A 201 -26.96 10.97 19.52
C ASN A 201 -27.31 12.47 19.41
N ASP A 202 -26.67 13.27 20.26
CA ASP A 202 -26.91 14.70 20.39
C ASP A 202 -26.64 15.47 19.11
N ILE A 203 -25.66 15.06 18.30
CA ILE A 203 -25.26 15.74 17.06
C ILE A 203 -26.40 15.67 16.03
N ARG A 204 -27.01 14.49 15.85
CA ARG A 204 -28.14 14.30 14.92
C ARG A 204 -29.37 15.06 15.41
N GLU A 205 -29.68 14.98 16.70
CA GLU A 205 -30.86 15.65 17.28
C GLU A 205 -30.77 17.18 17.18
N ALA A 206 -29.57 17.75 17.32
CA ALA A 206 -29.31 19.17 17.13
C ALA A 206 -29.32 19.61 15.66
N GLY A 207 -29.40 18.67 14.70
CA GLY A 207 -29.37 18.97 13.28
C GLY A 207 -27.97 19.25 12.73
N TYR A 208 -26.92 18.73 13.36
CA TYR A 208 -25.51 18.87 13.02
C TYR A 208 -24.96 20.30 13.21
N GLY A 209 -23.76 20.56 12.67
CA GLY A 209 -23.07 21.85 12.75
C GLY A 209 -21.67 21.73 13.35
N GLN A 210 -21.28 20.51 13.74
CA GLN A 210 -19.98 20.20 14.31
C GLN A 210 -18.86 20.33 13.27
N SER A 211 -17.66 20.65 13.74
CA SER A 211 -16.45 20.51 12.96
C SER A 211 -15.96 19.06 13.01
N GLN A 212 -15.47 18.56 11.88
CA GLN A 212 -14.90 17.24 11.74
C GLN A 212 -13.42 17.32 11.36
N ARG A 213 -12.59 16.51 12.02
CA ARG A 213 -11.19 16.34 11.72
C ARG A 213 -10.86 14.86 11.69
N ARG A 214 -10.26 14.40 10.59
CA ARG A 214 -9.68 13.05 10.53
C ARG A 214 -8.21 13.14 10.15
N ARG A 215 -7.35 12.53 10.96
CA ARG A 215 -5.93 12.38 10.70
C ARG A 215 -5.59 10.91 10.55
N ILE A 216 -4.85 10.60 9.50
CA ILE A 216 -4.36 9.25 9.21
C ILE A 216 -2.84 9.33 9.15
N GLN A 217 -2.16 8.48 9.93
CA GLN A 217 -0.72 8.37 9.95
C GLN A 217 -0.32 6.94 9.59
N GLU A 218 0.21 6.76 8.39
CA GLU A 218 0.69 5.47 7.92
C GLU A 218 2.22 5.42 8.00
N SER A 219 2.78 4.27 8.37
CA SER A 219 4.23 4.06 8.43
C SER A 219 4.62 2.65 8.09
N GLY A 220 5.92 2.46 7.77
CA GLY A 220 6.49 1.17 7.45
C GLY A 220 6.80 0.98 5.97
N GLY A 221 6.86 -0.27 5.54
CA GLY A 221 7.20 -0.62 4.17
C GLY A 221 7.44 -2.11 3.97
N ILE A 222 7.80 -2.46 2.75
CA ILE A 222 8.23 -3.80 2.36
C ILE A 222 9.67 -3.73 1.88
N GLY A 223 10.56 -4.45 2.55
CA GLY A 223 11.94 -4.64 2.14
C GLY A 223 12.21 -6.09 1.77
N GLU A 224 13.11 -6.31 0.81
CA GLU A 224 13.52 -7.62 0.33
C GLU A 224 14.99 -7.87 0.65
N PHE A 225 15.28 -8.94 1.38
CA PHE A 225 16.61 -9.54 1.43
C PHE A 225 16.72 -10.52 0.27
N ALA A 226 17.57 -10.19 -0.71
CA ALA A 226 17.73 -10.93 -1.95
C ALA A 226 19.02 -11.77 -1.95
N PHE A 227 18.88 -13.05 -2.25
CA PHE A 227 19.99 -13.98 -2.54
C PHE A 227 19.89 -14.34 -4.01
N THR A 228 20.85 -13.88 -4.82
CA THR A 228 20.73 -13.92 -6.27
C THR A 228 21.95 -14.58 -6.89
N LEU A 229 21.69 -15.34 -7.95
CA LEU A 229 22.71 -15.98 -8.80
C LEU A 229 22.47 -15.55 -10.25
N GLY A 230 23.52 -15.11 -10.91
CA GLY A 230 23.53 -14.76 -12.31
C GLY A 230 24.61 -15.48 -13.09
N ALA A 231 24.36 -15.78 -14.34
CA ALA A 231 25.30 -16.43 -15.25
C ALA A 231 25.34 -15.72 -16.61
N ASN A 232 26.52 -15.68 -17.20
CA ASN A 232 26.77 -15.06 -18.51
C ASN A 232 27.26 -16.13 -19.48
N TYR A 233 26.55 -16.31 -20.58
CA TYR A 233 26.92 -17.20 -21.67
C TYR A 233 27.26 -16.40 -22.93
N SER A 234 28.52 -16.47 -23.35
CA SER A 234 29.08 -15.83 -24.56
C SER A 234 28.85 -14.32 -24.66
N ASN A 235 28.63 -13.61 -23.55
CA ASN A 235 28.27 -12.19 -23.52
C ASN A 235 27.02 -11.83 -24.32
N LYS A 236 26.20 -12.83 -24.67
CA LYS A 236 24.96 -12.69 -25.43
C LYS A 236 23.72 -13.11 -24.65
N LEU A 237 23.83 -14.10 -23.78
CA LEU A 237 22.73 -14.64 -23.03
C LEU A 237 23.06 -14.63 -21.55
N TYR A 238 22.17 -14.06 -20.77
CA TYR A 238 22.31 -13.94 -19.32
C TYR A 238 21.10 -14.58 -18.66
N PHE A 239 21.36 -15.35 -17.63
CA PHE A 239 20.36 -16.01 -16.79
C PHE A 239 20.49 -15.53 -15.36
N GLY A 240 19.42 -15.56 -14.62
CA GLY A 240 19.47 -15.30 -13.21
C GLY A 240 18.28 -15.83 -12.45
N ALA A 241 18.51 -16.09 -11.17
CA ALA A 241 17.50 -16.49 -10.20
C ALA A 241 17.73 -15.76 -8.88
N THR A 242 16.65 -15.39 -8.21
CA THR A 242 16.68 -14.77 -6.87
C THR A 242 15.71 -15.49 -5.96
N PHE A 243 16.19 -15.87 -4.77
CA PHE A 243 15.37 -16.18 -3.62
C PHE A 243 15.28 -14.92 -2.76
N GLY A 244 14.05 -14.46 -2.49
CA GLY A 244 13.76 -13.25 -1.73
C GLY A 244 13.05 -13.55 -0.43
N ILE A 245 13.52 -12.93 0.65
CA ILE A 245 12.85 -12.89 1.95
C ILE A 245 12.32 -11.47 2.15
N HIS A 246 11.01 -11.32 2.16
CA HIS A 246 10.36 -10.03 2.39
C HIS A 246 10.12 -9.79 3.88
N ARG A 247 10.36 -8.56 4.31
CA ARG A 247 9.94 -8.04 5.61
C ARG A 247 8.88 -6.98 5.38
N LEU A 248 7.68 -7.25 5.88
CA LEU A 248 6.55 -6.35 5.88
C LEU A 248 6.38 -5.76 7.28
N ASN A 249 6.33 -4.45 7.37
CA ASN A 249 5.86 -3.72 8.54
C ASN A 249 4.88 -2.64 8.04
N TYR A 250 3.73 -2.55 8.67
CA TYR A 250 2.74 -1.50 8.39
C TYR A 250 2.08 -1.10 9.71
N SER A 251 1.97 0.20 9.94
CA SER A 251 1.20 0.75 11.05
C SER A 251 0.29 1.84 10.49
N ASN A 252 -0.96 1.80 10.87
CA ASN A 252 -1.95 2.82 10.59
C ASN A 252 -2.55 3.30 11.92
N TYR A 253 -2.37 4.58 12.19
CA TYR A 253 -3.01 5.28 13.28
C TYR A 253 -3.98 6.31 12.68
N THR A 254 -5.25 6.19 13.04
CA THR A 254 -6.30 7.10 12.59
C THR A 254 -6.96 7.73 13.81
N ASP A 255 -7.07 9.06 13.85
CA ASP A 255 -7.93 9.77 14.80
C ASP A 255 -9.03 10.53 14.05
N HIS A 256 -10.27 10.34 14.46
CA HIS A 256 -11.44 11.08 14.02
C HIS A 256 -12.01 11.86 15.19
N THR A 257 -12.09 13.17 15.05
CA THR A 257 -12.59 14.08 16.10
C THR A 257 -13.76 14.90 15.55
N GLU A 258 -14.83 14.99 16.32
CA GLU A 258 -15.94 15.92 16.07
C GLU A 258 -16.07 16.85 17.28
N ILE A 259 -16.24 18.17 17.01
CA ILE A 259 -16.25 19.21 18.03
C ILE A 259 -17.40 20.18 17.75
N ASP A 260 -18.14 20.56 18.76
CA ASP A 260 -19.11 21.66 18.70
C ASP A 260 -18.40 22.99 18.95
N ASP A 261 -17.64 23.48 17.96
CA ASP A 261 -16.94 24.77 18.06
C ASP A 261 -17.91 25.98 18.17
N ALA A 262 -19.17 25.81 17.80
CA ALA A 262 -20.18 26.86 17.78
C ALA A 262 -21.07 26.89 19.04
N GLY A 263 -20.99 25.85 19.90
CA GLY A 263 -21.82 25.71 21.08
C GLY A 263 -23.34 25.60 20.78
N ILE A 264 -23.67 24.91 19.68
CA ILE A 264 -25.07 24.77 19.21
C ILE A 264 -25.66 23.38 19.46
N ILE A 265 -24.84 22.41 19.85
CA ILE A 265 -25.26 21.06 20.17
C ILE A 265 -25.40 20.93 21.69
N PRO A 266 -26.62 20.83 22.21
CA PRO A 266 -26.84 20.80 23.67
C PRO A 266 -26.07 19.64 24.32
N TYR A 267 -25.43 19.93 25.46
CA TYR A 267 -24.65 19.00 26.29
C TYR A 267 -23.39 18.41 25.65
N PHE A 268 -23.32 18.31 24.34
CA PHE A 268 -22.18 17.74 23.64
C PHE A 268 -21.09 18.80 23.42
N ASN A 269 -19.82 18.47 23.73
CA ASN A 269 -18.67 19.32 23.41
C ASN A 269 -17.78 18.68 22.34
N SER A 270 -17.29 17.47 22.59
CA SER A 270 -16.47 16.77 21.58
C SER A 270 -16.41 15.27 21.79
N PHE A 271 -16.06 14.54 20.73
CA PHE A 271 -15.52 13.18 20.86
C PHE A 271 -14.34 12.96 19.94
N THR A 272 -13.49 12.00 20.30
CA THR A 272 -12.42 11.49 19.46
C THR A 272 -12.46 9.97 19.46
N PHE A 273 -12.55 9.38 18.27
CA PHE A 273 -12.44 7.95 18.01
C PHE A 273 -11.10 7.65 17.35
N ARG A 274 -10.32 6.73 17.93
CA ARG A 274 -9.01 6.34 17.44
C ARG A 274 -8.99 4.89 17.06
N GLU A 275 -8.32 4.60 15.95
CA GLU A 275 -8.13 3.26 15.42
C GLU A 275 -6.64 3.04 15.20
N THR A 276 -6.11 1.93 15.71
CA THR A 276 -4.71 1.54 15.53
C THR A 276 -4.64 0.14 14.94
N LEU A 277 -3.93 0.01 13.82
CA LEU A 277 -3.61 -1.27 13.17
C LEU A 277 -2.10 -1.40 13.06
N GLU A 278 -1.54 -2.46 13.60
CA GLU A 278 -0.14 -2.84 13.43
C GLU A 278 -0.04 -4.17 12.70
N THR A 279 0.63 -4.18 11.55
CA THR A 279 0.82 -5.38 10.72
C THR A 279 2.30 -5.71 10.61
N LYS A 280 2.67 -6.96 10.88
CA LYS A 280 4.02 -7.50 10.70
C LYS A 280 3.96 -8.77 9.88
N GLY A 281 4.82 -8.89 8.88
CA GLY A 281 4.83 -10.06 8.02
C GLY A 281 6.21 -10.47 7.55
N THR A 282 6.34 -11.78 7.28
CA THR A 282 7.50 -12.35 6.59
C THR A 282 6.99 -13.09 5.36
N GLY A 283 7.56 -12.75 4.20
CA GLY A 283 7.20 -13.35 2.92
C GLY A 283 8.37 -14.04 2.25
N TYR A 284 8.08 -15.07 1.45
CA TYR A 284 9.09 -15.79 0.67
C TYR A 284 8.67 -15.77 -0.81
N THR A 285 9.61 -15.48 -1.69
CA THR A 285 9.40 -15.41 -3.12
C THR A 285 10.58 -16.00 -3.88
N PHE A 286 10.31 -16.42 -5.11
CA PHE A 286 11.32 -16.83 -6.06
C PHE A 286 11.12 -16.11 -7.38
N LYS A 287 12.22 -15.67 -8.01
CA LYS A 287 12.23 -14.92 -9.26
C LYS A 287 13.23 -15.55 -10.20
N ALA A 288 12.89 -15.60 -11.48
CA ALA A 288 13.81 -16.05 -12.53
C ALA A 288 13.77 -15.05 -13.69
N GLY A 289 14.87 -14.96 -14.42
CA GLY A 289 14.95 -14.05 -15.54
C GLY A 289 16.00 -14.43 -16.56
N ILE A 290 15.84 -13.83 -17.74
CA ILE A 290 16.73 -13.98 -18.88
C ILE A 290 16.94 -12.61 -19.54
N ILE A 291 18.15 -12.35 -20.04
CA ILE A 291 18.46 -11.23 -20.92
C ILE A 291 19.18 -11.77 -22.14
N TYR A 292 18.67 -11.46 -23.33
CA TYR A 292 19.29 -11.82 -24.61
C TYR A 292 19.78 -10.58 -25.34
N ARG A 293 21.05 -10.62 -25.76
CA ARG A 293 21.72 -9.56 -26.52
C ARG A 293 22.10 -10.08 -27.91
N PRO A 294 21.16 -10.06 -28.89
CA PRO A 294 21.43 -10.54 -30.24
C PRO A 294 22.58 -9.80 -30.91
N ILE A 295 22.60 -8.50 -30.72
CA ILE A 295 23.64 -7.56 -31.23
C ILE A 295 24.05 -6.58 -30.15
N SER A 296 25.15 -5.86 -30.33
CA SER A 296 25.64 -4.89 -29.35
C SER A 296 24.66 -3.74 -29.07
N LEU A 297 23.76 -3.45 -30.01
CA LEU A 297 22.79 -2.37 -29.95
C LEU A 297 21.56 -2.72 -29.11
N ILE A 298 21.09 -3.98 -29.14
CA ILE A 298 19.78 -4.37 -28.60
C ILE A 298 19.93 -5.41 -27.50
N ARG A 299 19.15 -5.23 -26.43
CA ARG A 299 18.95 -6.21 -25.36
C ARG A 299 17.44 -6.43 -25.18
N ILE A 300 17.05 -7.67 -24.99
CA ILE A 300 15.67 -8.10 -24.70
C ILE A 300 15.71 -8.84 -23.38
N GLY A 301 14.85 -8.47 -22.45
CA GLY A 301 14.75 -9.09 -21.14
C GLY A 301 13.37 -9.70 -20.91
N ALA A 302 13.33 -10.79 -20.16
CA ALA A 302 12.10 -11.33 -19.60
C ALA A 302 12.35 -11.79 -18.16
N ALA A 303 11.40 -11.55 -17.27
CA ALA A 303 11.45 -12.06 -15.91
C ALA A 303 10.07 -12.53 -15.44
N PHE A 304 10.09 -13.53 -14.57
CA PHE A 304 8.90 -14.06 -13.94
C PHE A 304 9.12 -14.18 -12.45
N HIS A 305 8.19 -13.59 -11.69
CA HIS A 305 8.18 -13.65 -10.23
C HIS A 305 7.04 -14.55 -9.79
N LEU A 306 7.36 -15.58 -9.04
CA LEU A 306 6.35 -16.40 -8.38
C LEU A 306 5.61 -15.58 -7.32
N PRO A 307 4.39 -16.00 -6.94
CA PRO A 307 3.69 -15.41 -5.81
C PRO A 307 4.58 -15.34 -4.57
N THR A 308 4.46 -14.24 -3.82
CA THR A 308 5.04 -14.16 -2.48
C THR A 308 4.06 -14.74 -1.48
N PHE A 309 4.52 -15.64 -0.63
CA PHE A 309 3.75 -16.22 0.44
C PHE A 309 4.13 -15.52 1.74
N TYR A 310 3.23 -14.66 2.23
CA TYR A 310 3.39 -13.96 3.50
C TYR A 310 2.70 -14.71 4.63
N LYS A 311 3.38 -14.86 5.77
CA LYS A 311 2.75 -15.06 7.07
C LYS A 311 2.64 -13.69 7.73
N ILE A 312 1.42 -13.26 8.05
CA ILE A 312 1.10 -11.92 8.57
C ILE A 312 0.45 -12.08 9.94
N ARG A 313 0.84 -11.20 10.86
CA ARG A 313 0.19 -10.97 12.14
C ARG A 313 -0.26 -9.52 12.21
N GLU A 314 -1.47 -9.31 12.68
CA GLU A 314 -2.07 -8.00 12.91
C GLU A 314 -2.53 -7.87 14.35
N ASP A 315 -2.30 -6.68 14.91
CA ASP A 315 -2.81 -6.23 16.18
C ASP A 315 -3.70 -5.01 15.89
N PHE A 316 -4.99 -5.11 16.23
CA PHE A 316 -5.99 -4.06 16.02
C PHE A 316 -6.64 -3.69 17.33
N TYR A 317 -6.75 -2.40 17.62
CA TYR A 317 -7.47 -1.87 18.78
C TYR A 317 -7.97 -0.46 18.49
N THR A 318 -8.98 -0.07 19.25
CA THR A 318 -9.61 1.24 19.16
C THR A 318 -9.75 1.85 20.55
N ASP A 319 -9.92 3.15 20.60
CA ASP A 319 -10.33 3.86 21.81
C ASP A 319 -11.24 5.03 21.46
N MET A 320 -12.08 5.42 22.42
CA MET A 320 -12.99 6.54 22.29
C MET A 320 -12.90 7.43 23.51
N SER A 321 -12.88 8.75 23.30
CA SER A 321 -12.99 9.75 24.34
C SER A 321 -14.07 10.77 23.99
N SER A 322 -14.80 11.25 24.99
CA SER A 322 -15.82 12.27 24.84
C SER A 322 -15.77 13.29 25.97
N THR A 323 -16.21 14.52 25.68
CA THR A 323 -16.39 15.58 26.64
C THR A 323 -17.77 16.21 26.48
N PHE A 324 -18.39 16.56 27.62
CA PHE A 324 -19.75 17.10 27.67
C PHE A 324 -19.78 18.35 28.58
N ASP A 325 -20.53 19.35 28.17
CA ASP A 325 -20.83 20.53 29.04
C ASP A 325 -22.08 20.22 29.90
N ASP A 326 -21.87 19.94 31.18
CA ASP A 326 -22.93 19.66 32.16
C ASP A 326 -23.13 20.77 33.18
N ASN A 327 -22.53 21.94 32.96
CA ASN A 327 -22.53 23.11 33.89
C ASN A 327 -21.86 22.86 35.26
N THR A 328 -21.24 21.68 35.47
CA THR A 328 -20.53 21.33 36.73
C THR A 328 -19.03 21.18 36.54
N GLY A 329 -18.57 21.20 35.35
CA GLY A 329 -17.24 20.85 34.83
C GLY A 329 -17.43 19.91 33.63
N GLU A 330 -16.50 19.85 32.70
CA GLU A 330 -16.61 18.99 31.53
C GLU A 330 -16.35 17.53 31.94
N PRO A 331 -17.37 16.65 32.07
CA PRO A 331 -17.12 15.22 32.29
C PRO A 331 -16.38 14.64 31.09
N GLU A 332 -15.29 13.94 31.38
CA GLU A 332 -14.44 13.30 30.38
C GLU A 332 -14.56 11.77 30.53
N TYR A 333 -14.84 11.12 29.42
CA TYR A 333 -14.90 9.66 29.32
C TYR A 333 -13.77 9.18 28.41
N PHE A 334 -13.14 8.07 28.77
CA PHE A 334 -12.15 7.38 27.97
C PHE A 334 -12.36 5.87 28.05
N GLU A 335 -12.63 5.25 26.91
CA GLU A 335 -12.93 3.83 26.80
C GLU A 335 -12.02 3.15 25.76
N PRO A 336 -11.14 2.24 26.18
CA PRO A 336 -10.32 1.43 25.28
C PRO A 336 -10.99 0.11 24.95
N SER A 337 -10.83 -0.36 23.70
CA SER A 337 -11.21 -1.72 23.32
C SER A 337 -10.18 -2.77 23.78
N PRO A 338 -10.53 -4.06 23.80
CA PRO A 338 -9.52 -5.11 23.83
C PRO A 338 -8.62 -5.05 22.59
N ILE A 339 -7.45 -5.69 22.67
CA ILE A 339 -6.57 -5.83 21.50
C ILE A 339 -6.96 -7.10 20.76
N ASN A 340 -7.31 -6.95 19.48
CA ASN A 340 -7.56 -8.10 18.60
C ASN A 340 -6.24 -8.55 17.96
N HIS A 341 -5.86 -9.80 18.19
CA HIS A 341 -4.69 -10.43 17.57
C HIS A 341 -5.14 -11.37 16.47
N PHE A 342 -4.68 -11.14 15.25
CA PHE A 342 -5.05 -11.97 14.11
C PHE A 342 -3.83 -12.44 13.33
N GLU A 343 -3.79 -13.74 12.95
CA GLU A 343 -2.75 -14.30 12.09
C GLU A 343 -3.38 -14.92 10.83
N TYR A 344 -2.79 -14.62 9.67
CA TYR A 344 -3.23 -15.16 8.40
C TYR A 344 -2.08 -15.28 7.39
N TRP A 345 -2.37 -15.94 6.28
CA TRP A 345 -1.46 -16.02 5.14
C TRP A 345 -2.01 -15.19 3.99
N LEU A 346 -1.12 -14.50 3.28
CA LEU A 346 -1.43 -13.84 2.03
C LEU A 346 -0.54 -14.41 0.93
N ARG A 347 -1.16 -14.93 -0.11
CA ARG A 347 -0.51 -15.26 -1.38
C ARG A 347 -0.72 -14.08 -2.33
N THR A 348 0.38 -13.41 -2.76
CA THR A 348 0.29 -12.34 -3.76
C THR A 348 0.14 -12.90 -5.17
N PRO A 349 -0.27 -12.08 -6.15
CA PRO A 349 -0.22 -12.47 -7.55
C PRO A 349 1.21 -12.75 -8.05
N TYR A 350 1.35 -13.54 -9.11
CA TYR A 350 2.59 -13.60 -9.88
C TYR A 350 2.78 -12.32 -10.72
N LYS A 351 4.03 -12.06 -11.17
CA LYS A 351 4.37 -10.95 -12.06
C LYS A 351 5.12 -11.47 -13.27
N ALA A 352 4.77 -10.95 -14.45
CA ALA A 352 5.51 -11.18 -15.69
C ALA A 352 6.06 -9.84 -16.19
N ILE A 353 7.34 -9.78 -16.50
CA ILE A 353 8.03 -8.57 -16.98
C ILE A 353 8.65 -8.86 -18.33
N GLY A 354 8.34 -8.02 -19.32
CA GLY A 354 9.00 -7.98 -20.61
C GLY A 354 9.74 -6.66 -20.78
N SER A 355 10.96 -6.69 -21.32
CA SER A 355 11.83 -5.50 -21.35
C SER A 355 12.61 -5.41 -22.65
N VAL A 356 12.90 -4.20 -23.10
CA VAL A 356 13.79 -3.92 -24.22
C VAL A 356 14.72 -2.77 -23.86
N ALA A 357 15.99 -2.85 -24.29
CA ALA A 357 16.92 -1.76 -24.18
C ALA A 357 17.73 -1.60 -25.46
N VAL A 358 17.99 -0.34 -25.84
CA VAL A 358 18.81 0.08 -26.97
C VAL A 358 20.03 0.80 -26.43
N GLN A 359 21.23 0.27 -26.75
CA GLN A 359 22.50 0.83 -26.35
C GLN A 359 23.18 1.50 -27.55
N LEU A 360 23.17 2.83 -27.60
CA LEU A 360 23.76 3.62 -28.66
C LEU A 360 25.28 3.78 -28.43
N GLY A 361 26.03 2.73 -28.72
CA GLY A 361 27.46 2.65 -28.51
C GLY A 361 27.84 2.87 -27.03
N LYS A 362 28.74 3.85 -26.81
CA LYS A 362 29.13 4.31 -25.46
C LYS A 362 28.43 5.62 -25.06
N LEU A 363 27.55 6.15 -25.91
CA LEU A 363 26.97 7.47 -25.74
C LEU A 363 25.71 7.46 -24.89
N ALA A 364 24.78 6.54 -25.18
CA ALA A 364 23.47 6.54 -24.53
C ALA A 364 22.85 5.15 -24.45
N ILE A 365 21.90 5.03 -23.52
CA ILE A 365 21.03 3.85 -23.33
C ILE A 365 19.60 4.34 -23.21
N ILE A 366 18.67 3.66 -23.88
CA ILE A 366 17.22 3.81 -23.69
C ILE A 366 16.66 2.46 -23.31
N SER A 367 15.79 2.39 -22.30
CA SER A 367 15.17 1.14 -21.84
C SER A 367 13.70 1.35 -21.58
N ALA A 368 12.91 0.29 -21.82
CA ALA A 368 11.50 0.22 -21.49
C ALA A 368 11.15 -1.16 -20.94
N ASP A 369 10.29 -1.17 -19.91
CA ASP A 369 9.76 -2.38 -19.28
C ASP A 369 8.24 -2.34 -19.31
N TYR A 370 7.63 -3.50 -19.55
CA TYR A 370 6.22 -3.77 -19.37
C TYR A 370 6.06 -4.85 -18.29
N GLU A 371 5.27 -4.57 -17.26
CA GLU A 371 4.98 -5.50 -16.17
C GLU A 371 3.47 -5.77 -16.12
N TYR A 372 3.11 -7.04 -16.13
CA TYR A 372 1.73 -7.51 -15.99
C TYR A 372 1.55 -8.21 -14.64
N MET A 373 0.45 -7.87 -13.95
CA MET A 373 0.03 -8.51 -12.72
C MET A 373 -1.49 -8.58 -12.64
N ASP A 374 -2.05 -9.74 -12.32
CA ASP A 374 -3.50 -9.90 -12.08
C ASP A 374 -3.79 -9.96 -10.57
N TYR A 375 -4.28 -8.85 -10.04
CA TYR A 375 -4.55 -8.70 -8.61
C TYR A 375 -5.68 -9.60 -8.09
N ARG A 376 -6.55 -10.14 -8.96
CA ARG A 376 -7.60 -11.10 -8.60
C ARG A 376 -7.03 -12.42 -8.08
N LEU A 377 -5.76 -12.71 -8.36
CA LEU A 377 -5.06 -13.91 -7.94
C LEU A 377 -4.48 -13.80 -6.52
N ALA A 378 -4.59 -12.64 -5.89
CA ALA A 378 -4.29 -12.52 -4.48
C ALA A 378 -5.30 -13.36 -3.66
N ASN A 379 -4.83 -13.98 -2.59
CA ASN A 379 -5.68 -14.85 -1.78
C ASN A 379 -5.23 -14.82 -0.33
N PHE A 380 -6.19 -14.62 0.57
CA PHE A 380 -6.03 -14.78 2.01
C PHE A 380 -6.36 -16.21 2.43
N ASP A 381 -5.61 -16.74 3.38
CA ASP A 381 -5.82 -18.07 3.96
C ASP A 381 -5.55 -18.03 5.48
N SER A 382 -6.52 -18.46 6.29
CA SER A 382 -6.38 -18.58 7.75
C SER A 382 -6.23 -20.04 8.14
N ARG A 383 -5.00 -20.56 8.12
CA ARG A 383 -4.72 -21.95 8.50
C ARG A 383 -4.90 -22.26 10.00
N ALA A 384 -5.01 -21.23 10.83
CA ALA A 384 -4.99 -21.35 12.29
C ALA A 384 -6.34 -21.11 12.97
N THR A 385 -7.38 -20.69 12.26
CA THR A 385 -8.70 -20.37 12.81
C THR A 385 -9.80 -20.89 11.88
N ASP A 386 -10.93 -21.33 12.44
CA ASP A 386 -12.15 -21.68 11.69
C ASP A 386 -12.81 -20.47 10.97
N TYR A 387 -12.16 -19.31 10.99
CA TYR A 387 -12.60 -18.12 10.27
C TYR A 387 -12.27 -18.25 8.80
N GLY A 388 -13.25 -18.62 7.99
CA GLY A 388 -13.15 -18.56 6.54
C GLY A 388 -12.98 -17.13 6.07
N LEU A 389 -11.87 -16.85 5.35
CA LEU A 389 -11.64 -15.58 4.64
C LEU A 389 -12.28 -15.61 3.23
N LEU A 390 -13.37 -16.38 3.06
CA LEU A 390 -14.05 -16.58 1.78
C LEU A 390 -14.61 -15.27 1.24
N ASP A 391 -15.30 -14.50 2.07
CA ASP A 391 -15.91 -13.23 1.65
C ASP A 391 -14.84 -12.21 1.22
N GLN A 392 -13.68 -12.16 1.92
CA GLN A 392 -12.57 -11.29 1.53
C GLN A 392 -11.98 -11.71 0.19
N ASN A 393 -11.84 -13.02 -0.06
CA ASN A 393 -11.36 -13.55 -1.34
C ASN A 393 -12.38 -13.30 -2.46
N ASP A 394 -13.67 -13.43 -2.20
CA ASP A 394 -14.73 -13.08 -3.15
C ASP A 394 -14.71 -11.58 -3.47
N ARG A 395 -14.50 -10.71 -2.49
CA ARG A 395 -14.31 -9.27 -2.72
C ARG A 395 -13.07 -8.99 -3.56
N ILE A 396 -11.92 -9.63 -3.26
CA ILE A 396 -10.70 -9.53 -4.09
C ILE A 396 -11.04 -9.88 -5.55
N HIS A 397 -11.71 -10.98 -5.78
CA HIS A 397 -12.05 -11.42 -7.13
C HIS A 397 -13.02 -10.46 -7.86
N ASN A 398 -13.99 -9.90 -7.14
CA ASN A 398 -15.03 -9.04 -7.71
C ASN A 398 -14.59 -7.58 -7.90
N VAL A 399 -13.80 -7.03 -6.97
CA VAL A 399 -13.40 -5.61 -6.95
C VAL A 399 -12.09 -5.36 -7.68
N LEU A 400 -11.16 -6.33 -7.70
CA LEU A 400 -9.86 -6.15 -8.33
C LEU A 400 -9.85 -6.60 -9.79
N LYS A 401 -8.82 -6.17 -10.52
CA LYS A 401 -8.56 -6.52 -11.93
C LYS A 401 -7.06 -6.71 -12.16
N SER A 402 -6.70 -7.11 -13.38
CA SER A 402 -5.32 -7.06 -13.85
C SER A 402 -4.88 -5.60 -14.05
N ALA A 403 -3.61 -5.34 -13.77
CA ALA A 403 -2.97 -4.06 -14.03
C ALA A 403 -1.71 -4.24 -14.88
N SER A 404 -1.45 -3.24 -15.72
CA SER A 404 -0.25 -3.12 -16.55
C SER A 404 0.56 -1.93 -16.04
N ASN A 405 1.85 -2.16 -15.78
CA ASN A 405 2.79 -1.14 -15.39
C ASN A 405 3.80 -0.94 -16.53
N ILE A 406 4.07 0.32 -16.88
CA ILE A 406 5.02 0.66 -17.96
C ILE A 406 6.09 1.56 -17.34
N ARG A 407 7.35 1.25 -17.62
CA ARG A 407 8.51 2.03 -17.19
C ARG A 407 9.37 2.34 -18.40
N ALA A 408 9.88 3.57 -18.47
CA ALA A 408 10.81 4.01 -19.50
C ALA A 408 11.92 4.85 -18.88
N GLY A 409 13.13 4.70 -19.41
CA GLY A 409 14.28 5.45 -18.93
C GLY A 409 15.35 5.64 -19.98
N ALA A 410 16.13 6.70 -19.82
CA ALA A 410 17.27 7.01 -20.65
C ALA A 410 18.49 7.42 -19.81
N GLU A 411 19.67 7.03 -20.25
CA GLU A 411 20.97 7.38 -19.68
C GLU A 411 21.89 7.87 -20.79
N VAL A 412 22.50 9.05 -20.59
CA VAL A 412 23.49 9.64 -21.51
C VAL A 412 24.83 9.73 -20.80
N HIS A 413 25.90 9.33 -21.48
CA HIS A 413 27.25 9.28 -20.97
C HIS A 413 28.05 10.48 -21.48
N LEU A 414 28.58 11.30 -20.57
CA LEU A 414 29.36 12.48 -20.85
C LEU A 414 30.74 12.34 -20.17
N GLY A 415 31.59 11.48 -20.73
CA GLY A 415 32.84 11.10 -20.10
C GLY A 415 32.63 10.36 -18.78
N PRO A 416 33.10 10.85 -17.62
CA PRO A 416 32.86 10.24 -16.32
C PRO A 416 31.49 10.54 -15.75
N MET A 417 30.76 11.50 -16.35
CA MET A 417 29.43 11.93 -15.88
C MET A 417 28.31 11.22 -16.65
N TYR A 418 27.19 11.03 -15.96
CA TYR A 418 25.99 10.37 -16.48
C TYR A 418 24.78 11.23 -16.18
N LEU A 419 23.96 11.50 -17.19
CA LEU A 419 22.65 12.11 -17.05
C LEU A 419 21.58 11.05 -17.25
N ARG A 420 20.55 11.06 -16.41
CA ARG A 420 19.46 10.08 -16.46
C ARG A 420 18.12 10.74 -16.31
N THR A 421 17.14 10.17 -16.98
CA THR A 421 15.73 10.51 -16.81
C THR A 421 14.88 9.27 -16.93
N GLY A 422 13.70 9.28 -16.32
CA GLY A 422 12.77 8.16 -16.39
C GLY A 422 11.35 8.57 -16.05
N ALA A 423 10.43 7.74 -16.52
CA ALA A 423 9.02 7.84 -16.19
C ALA A 423 8.41 6.44 -16.01
N SER A 424 7.46 6.32 -15.10
CA SER A 424 6.75 5.07 -14.86
C SER A 424 5.27 5.34 -14.66
N PHE A 425 4.45 4.48 -15.24
CA PHE A 425 3.00 4.45 -15.07
C PHE A 425 2.61 3.13 -14.43
N TYR A 426 1.88 3.19 -13.33
CA TYR A 426 1.31 2.03 -12.64
C TYR A 426 -0.20 2.09 -12.76
N GLY A 427 -0.79 1.09 -13.43
CA GLY A 427 -2.23 0.97 -13.65
C GLY A 427 -3.00 0.68 -12.36
N SER A 428 -4.25 1.13 -12.31
CA SER A 428 -5.14 0.85 -11.20
C SER A 428 -5.44 -0.64 -11.07
N PRO A 429 -5.32 -1.24 -9.88
CA PRO A 429 -5.73 -2.61 -9.62
C PRO A 429 -7.24 -2.78 -9.45
N TYR A 430 -8.01 -1.68 -9.33
CA TYR A 430 -9.45 -1.70 -9.05
C TYR A 430 -10.29 -1.64 -10.31
N ARG A 431 -11.42 -2.34 -10.34
CA ARG A 431 -12.46 -2.19 -11.37
C ARG A 431 -13.18 -0.85 -11.20
N SER A 432 -13.86 -0.37 -12.26
CA SER A 432 -14.63 0.89 -12.25
C SER A 432 -15.95 0.82 -11.47
N ILE A 433 -16.26 -0.29 -10.80
CA ILE A 433 -17.45 -0.41 -9.99
C ILE A 433 -17.27 0.44 -8.75
N ILE A 434 -18.06 1.51 -8.65
CA ILE A 434 -18.18 2.36 -7.47
C ILE A 434 -19.04 1.62 -6.44
N GLU A 435 -18.57 0.48 -5.94
CA GLU A 435 -19.06 -0.07 -4.69
C GLU A 435 -18.11 0.40 -3.59
N ASN A 436 -18.65 1.15 -2.64
CA ASN A 436 -17.95 1.67 -1.45
C ASN A 436 -16.78 2.62 -1.75
N GLY A 437 -16.96 3.56 -2.68
CA GLY A 437 -16.07 4.69 -2.85
C GLY A 437 -14.64 4.39 -3.30
N LYS A 438 -14.35 3.20 -3.81
CA LYS A 438 -13.02 2.86 -4.29
C LYS A 438 -12.86 3.26 -5.74
N ASN A 439 -11.89 4.11 -5.95
CA ASN A 439 -11.65 4.78 -7.22
C ASN A 439 -10.96 3.85 -8.21
N SER A 440 -11.62 3.55 -9.33
CA SER A 440 -11.01 2.85 -10.48
C SER A 440 -9.78 3.58 -11.03
N ASP A 441 -9.64 4.86 -10.71
CA ASP A 441 -8.60 5.76 -11.22
C ASP A 441 -7.38 5.88 -10.32
N ALA A 442 -7.19 4.95 -9.35
CA ALA A 442 -6.02 4.90 -8.48
C ALA A 442 -4.75 4.47 -9.24
N TRP A 443 -4.39 5.22 -10.25
CA TRP A 443 -3.12 5.07 -10.97
C TRP A 443 -2.02 5.90 -10.29
N ASN A 444 -0.76 5.52 -10.54
CA ASN A 444 0.39 6.26 -10.06
C ASN A 444 1.32 6.60 -11.23
N ILE A 445 1.75 7.85 -11.31
CA ILE A 445 2.82 8.28 -12.22
C ILE A 445 4.05 8.64 -11.39
N ILE A 446 5.21 8.13 -11.82
CA ILE A 446 6.51 8.51 -11.26
C ILE A 446 7.31 9.17 -12.37
N MET A 447 7.83 10.35 -12.09
CA MET A 447 8.82 11.03 -12.91
C MET A 447 10.13 11.11 -12.15
N SER A 448 11.25 10.85 -12.83
CA SER A 448 12.55 10.80 -12.18
C SER A 448 13.66 11.36 -13.06
N GLY A 449 14.72 11.80 -12.40
CA GLY A 449 15.95 12.23 -13.04
C GLY A 449 17.14 12.02 -12.11
N GLY A 450 18.34 12.08 -12.65
CA GLY A 450 19.53 11.89 -11.82
C GLY A 450 20.85 12.15 -12.53
N LEU A 451 21.88 12.24 -11.72
CA LEU A 451 23.26 12.45 -12.12
C LEU A 451 24.11 11.30 -11.60
N GLY A 452 25.13 10.92 -12.34
CA GLY A 452 26.11 9.93 -11.90
C GLY A 452 27.52 10.36 -12.21
N PHE A 453 28.44 9.94 -11.36
CA PHE A 453 29.87 10.04 -11.62
C PHE A 453 30.49 8.66 -11.46
N ARG A 454 31.32 8.23 -12.42
CA ARG A 454 31.95 6.92 -12.40
C ARG A 454 33.45 7.03 -12.65
N SER A 455 34.21 6.44 -11.76
CA SER A 455 35.63 6.15 -11.88
C SER A 455 35.82 4.64 -12.00
N ASN A 456 37.07 4.18 -12.12
CA ASN A 456 37.37 2.76 -12.24
C ASN A 456 36.94 1.96 -11.01
N LYS A 457 37.10 2.50 -9.80
CA LYS A 457 36.84 1.81 -8.52
C LYS A 457 35.64 2.33 -7.75
N VAL A 458 35.25 3.60 -7.98
CA VAL A 458 34.21 4.27 -7.19
C VAL A 458 33.19 4.87 -8.13
N PHE A 459 31.95 4.81 -7.74
CA PHE A 459 30.90 5.59 -8.40
C PHE A 459 29.97 6.23 -7.38
N PHE A 460 29.38 7.34 -7.79
CA PHE A 460 28.41 8.07 -7.01
C PHE A 460 27.25 8.46 -7.93
N ASP A 461 26.01 8.12 -7.53
CA ASP A 461 24.81 8.45 -8.27
C ASP A 461 23.85 9.20 -7.35
N LEU A 462 23.22 10.26 -7.87
CA LEU A 462 22.13 10.99 -7.23
C LEU A 462 20.87 10.84 -8.06
N SER A 463 19.71 10.72 -7.41
CA SER A 463 18.42 10.72 -8.09
C SER A 463 17.38 11.49 -7.32
N TYR A 464 16.44 12.07 -8.06
CA TYR A 464 15.18 12.59 -7.59
C TYR A 464 14.05 11.88 -8.33
N ALA A 465 13.06 11.41 -7.59
CA ALA A 465 11.85 10.82 -8.15
C ALA A 465 10.62 11.41 -7.46
N ARG A 466 9.57 11.71 -8.23
CA ARG A 466 8.28 12.20 -7.73
C ARG A 466 7.16 11.30 -8.20
N ARG A 467 6.43 10.70 -7.27
CA ARG A 467 5.20 9.95 -7.50
C ARG A 467 4.00 10.83 -7.20
N VAL A 468 3.03 10.83 -8.11
CA VAL A 468 1.73 11.48 -7.94
C VAL A 468 0.67 10.41 -7.86
N SER A 469 -0.25 10.55 -6.92
CA SER A 469 -1.40 9.66 -6.71
C SER A 469 -2.59 10.47 -6.25
N ASP A 470 -3.74 10.27 -6.90
CA ASP A 470 -5.01 10.89 -6.52
C ASP A 470 -6.02 9.79 -6.20
N TYR A 471 -6.81 9.99 -5.14
CA TYR A 471 -7.85 9.05 -4.73
C TYR A 471 -8.94 9.73 -3.90
N GLN A 472 -10.11 9.05 -3.81
CA GLN A 472 -11.19 9.44 -2.92
C GLN A 472 -11.08 8.66 -1.60
N TYR A 473 -11.46 9.29 -0.51
CA TYR A 473 -11.51 8.70 0.82
C TYR A 473 -12.80 9.09 1.53
N TRP A 474 -13.48 8.12 2.13
CA TRP A 474 -14.66 8.33 2.95
C TRP A 474 -14.29 8.20 4.43
N LEU A 475 -14.73 9.17 5.25
CA LEU A 475 -14.37 9.19 6.66
C LEU A 475 -15.04 8.03 7.42
N TYR A 476 -16.23 7.65 6.99
CA TYR A 476 -17.03 6.51 7.47
C TYR A 476 -17.83 5.93 6.28
N ILE A 477 -18.94 5.25 6.50
CA ILE A 477 -19.70 4.56 5.41
C ILE A 477 -20.05 5.55 4.28
N PRO A 478 -19.77 5.22 3.01
CA PRO A 478 -19.95 6.15 1.88
C PRO A 478 -21.39 6.66 1.69
N GLU A 479 -22.38 5.84 2.05
CA GLU A 479 -23.79 6.20 1.95
C GLU A 479 -24.16 7.36 2.90
N ASP A 480 -23.46 7.45 4.02
CA ASP A 480 -23.74 8.40 5.11
C ASP A 480 -22.73 9.56 5.17
N SER A 481 -21.74 9.61 4.26
CA SER A 481 -20.70 10.65 4.31
C SER A 481 -20.30 11.17 2.94
N LYS A 482 -19.87 12.44 2.89
CA LYS A 482 -19.21 13.00 1.71
C LYS A 482 -17.77 12.50 1.64
N GLY A 483 -17.33 12.09 0.44
CA GLY A 483 -15.96 11.72 0.18
C GLY A 483 -15.01 12.91 0.21
N ALA A 484 -13.79 12.70 0.70
CA ALA A 484 -12.68 13.64 0.58
C ALA A 484 -11.83 13.30 -0.65
N SER A 485 -11.50 14.30 -1.48
CA SER A 485 -10.54 14.15 -2.58
C SER A 485 -9.14 14.36 -2.04
N ILE A 486 -8.26 13.37 -2.22
CA ILE A 486 -6.89 13.40 -1.72
C ILE A 486 -5.91 13.34 -2.87
N SER A 487 -4.99 14.31 -2.93
CA SER A 487 -3.86 14.36 -3.83
C SER A 487 -2.56 14.15 -3.05
N GLY A 488 -1.81 13.12 -3.40
CA GLY A 488 -0.56 12.73 -2.75
C GLY A 488 0.65 12.94 -3.66
N HIS A 489 1.71 13.54 -3.12
CA HIS A 489 2.98 13.75 -3.80
C HIS A 489 4.12 13.15 -2.98
N ASN A 490 4.56 11.95 -3.35
CA ASN A 490 5.70 11.30 -2.73
C ASN A 490 6.97 11.64 -3.50
N GLN A 491 7.95 12.23 -2.83
CA GLN A 491 9.22 12.65 -3.38
C GLN A 491 10.36 11.87 -2.71
N GLN A 492 11.31 11.41 -3.51
CA GLN A 492 12.44 10.61 -3.04
C GLN A 492 13.74 11.21 -3.59
N MET A 493 14.68 11.51 -2.69
CA MET A 493 16.05 11.89 -3.03
C MET A 493 16.98 10.78 -2.57
N ALA A 494 17.57 10.05 -3.51
CA ALA A 494 18.47 8.95 -3.20
C ALA A 494 19.89 9.26 -3.65
N ALA A 495 20.85 8.81 -2.84
CA ALA A 495 22.27 8.87 -3.16
C ALA A 495 22.85 7.45 -3.07
N THR A 496 23.48 6.97 -4.15
CA THR A 496 24.19 5.68 -4.14
C THR A 496 25.68 5.91 -4.14
N LEU A 497 26.37 5.28 -3.18
CA LEU A 497 27.82 5.13 -3.18
C LEU A 497 28.14 3.68 -3.51
N GLY A 498 29.03 3.46 -4.48
CA GLY A 498 29.44 2.12 -4.88
C GLY A 498 30.95 1.98 -5.05
N PHE A 499 31.46 0.80 -4.67
CA PHE A 499 32.87 0.42 -4.80
C PHE A 499 33.00 -0.85 -5.62
N ARG A 500 33.96 -0.87 -6.54
CA ARG A 500 34.30 -2.00 -7.39
C ARG A 500 35.66 -2.55 -7.06
N PHE A 501 35.78 -3.87 -7.06
CA PHE A 501 37.01 -4.57 -6.73
C PHE A 501 37.13 -5.90 -7.47
#